data_fad7fa8b4146b40dad309d258cca85d9
#
_entry.id   fad7fa8b4146b40dad309d258cca85d9
#
_cell.length_a   1.000
_cell.length_b   1.000
_cell.length_c   1.000
_cell.angle_alpha   90.00
_cell.angle_beta   90.00
_cell.angle_gamma   90.00
#
_symmetry.space_group_name_H-M   'P 1'
#
loop_
_entity.id
_entity.type
_entity.pdbx_description
1 polymer ?
#
loop_
_entity_poly.entity_id
_entity_poly.type
_entity_poly.pdbx_seq_one_letter_code
_entity_poly.pdbx_strand_id
1 'polypeptide(L)'
;MKLLTIFALAITSALAHDTRALSAEQLKRRKLEVEARNLAARKCAPAVRAFENQRRHIRRDLKHFSLDLRGGHFGAQQEKEIKNKTCVMTPEVTEGPYFVKNELVRQNVRENQRGVPLTLDIGVIDITSCKPLPNAFVEIWHANATGFYSGFTAESTGGSGNTGAPPSNSTGSGGGNSTNTAMSDELSFLRGGWPTNKNGVVEMSTVYPGFYTGRTTHIHTAVQTNWTKAANGTIESTEGNLLHIGQVFFDESLNDKVFASIPYVNTTQSHTTYNADDSILAEENTGGYNAFADAYQVGKNLQDGVIAYITIGVDSTARYSFSTTNYWTP
;
A
#
# COMPACT_ATOMS: atom_id res chain seq x y z
N MET A 1 -30.72 -16.79 23.66
CA MET A 1 -30.91 -17.04 22.23
C MET A 1 -31.07 -15.72 21.45
N LYS A 2 -30.10 -14.81 21.52
CA LYS A 2 -30.13 -13.51 20.76
C LYS A 2 -28.74 -12.96 20.41
N LEU A 3 -27.72 -13.82 20.27
CA LEU A 3 -26.34 -13.37 19.95
C LEU A 3 -25.78 -13.93 18.63
N LEU A 4 -26.57 -14.64 17.82
CA LEU A 4 -26.09 -15.24 16.58
C LEU A 4 -26.42 -14.45 15.30
N THR A 5 -27.20 -13.37 15.40
CA THR A 5 -27.72 -12.67 14.22
C THR A 5 -26.86 -11.45 13.82
N ILE A 6 -25.91 -10.99 14.63
CA ILE A 6 -25.09 -9.82 14.34
C ILE A 6 -23.83 -10.17 13.54
N PHE A 7 -23.35 -11.41 13.62
CA PHE A 7 -22.16 -11.84 12.87
C PHE A 7 -22.40 -12.13 11.37
N ALA A 8 -23.66 -12.29 10.95
CA ALA A 8 -23.98 -12.59 9.55
C ALA A 8 -24.02 -11.33 8.67
N LEU A 9 -24.21 -10.13 9.24
CA LEU A 9 -24.33 -8.89 8.46
C LEU A 9 -22.97 -8.26 8.10
N ALA A 10 -21.93 -8.54 8.88
CA ALA A 10 -20.59 -8.00 8.60
C ALA A 10 -19.84 -8.76 7.47
N ILE A 11 -20.30 -9.96 7.12
CA ILE A 11 -19.67 -10.78 6.08
C ILE A 11 -20.17 -10.42 4.67
N THR A 12 -21.33 -9.76 4.57
CA THR A 12 -21.93 -9.42 3.27
C THR A 12 -21.40 -8.16 2.63
N SER A 13 -20.76 -7.27 3.36
CA SER A 13 -20.21 -6.03 2.82
C SER A 13 -18.78 -6.16 2.28
N ALA A 14 -18.00 -7.14 2.71
CA ALA A 14 -16.65 -7.40 2.21
C ALA A 14 -16.64 -8.15 0.85
N LEU A 15 -17.79 -8.61 0.37
CA LEU A 15 -17.93 -9.36 -0.89
C LEU A 15 -18.28 -8.49 -2.11
N ALA A 16 -18.32 -7.17 -1.96
CA ALA A 16 -18.77 -6.29 -3.04
C ALA A 16 -17.77 -6.14 -4.19
N HIS A 17 -16.57 -6.72 -4.11
CA HIS A 17 -15.58 -6.67 -5.19
C HIS A 17 -15.36 -7.98 -5.95
N ASP A 18 -15.88 -9.11 -5.44
CA ASP A 18 -15.96 -10.35 -6.21
C ASP A 18 -17.42 -10.81 -6.23
N THR A 19 -18.11 -10.53 -7.32
CA THR A 19 -19.53 -10.89 -7.49
C THR A 19 -19.80 -12.39 -7.64
N ARG A 20 -18.78 -13.24 -7.60
CA ARG A 20 -18.93 -14.66 -7.35
C ARG A 20 -18.94 -14.88 -5.84
N ALA A 21 -20.12 -15.10 -5.28
CA ALA A 21 -20.25 -15.64 -3.93
C ALA A 21 -19.37 -16.89 -3.82
N LEU A 22 -18.30 -16.80 -3.02
CA LEU A 22 -17.44 -17.96 -2.76
C LEU A 22 -18.28 -19.10 -2.22
N SER A 23 -18.03 -20.31 -2.68
CA SER A 23 -18.69 -21.51 -2.12
C SER A 23 -18.34 -21.62 -0.63
N ALA A 24 -19.20 -22.28 0.14
CA ALA A 24 -18.94 -22.51 1.57
C ALA A 24 -17.58 -23.20 1.82
N GLU A 25 -17.13 -24.02 0.89
CA GLU A 25 -15.83 -24.69 0.94
C GLU A 25 -14.66 -23.73 0.67
N GLN A 26 -14.81 -22.84 -0.29
CA GLN A 26 -13.81 -21.77 -0.57
C GLN A 26 -13.69 -20.81 0.61
N LEU A 27 -14.81 -20.41 1.22
CA LEU A 27 -14.82 -19.59 2.44
C LEU A 27 -14.12 -20.28 3.62
N LYS A 28 -14.39 -21.58 3.80
CA LYS A 28 -13.73 -22.38 4.85
C LYS A 28 -12.23 -22.48 4.61
N ARG A 29 -11.82 -22.73 3.39
CA ARG A 29 -10.41 -22.81 2.98
C ARG A 29 -9.70 -21.46 3.22
N ARG A 30 -10.29 -20.35 2.77
CA ARG A 30 -9.77 -18.99 2.97
C ARG A 30 -9.62 -18.66 4.46
N LYS A 31 -10.60 -19.05 5.28
CA LYS A 31 -10.52 -18.89 6.74
C LYS A 31 -9.35 -19.66 7.35
N LEU A 32 -9.14 -20.90 6.95
CA LEU A 32 -8.01 -21.72 7.43
C LEU A 32 -6.67 -21.16 6.99
N GLU A 33 -6.57 -20.65 5.78
CA GLU A 33 -5.36 -19.98 5.28
C GLU A 33 -5.04 -18.72 6.10
N VAL A 34 -6.04 -17.89 6.40
CA VAL A 34 -5.90 -16.71 7.25
C VAL A 34 -5.48 -17.09 8.67
N GLU A 35 -6.10 -18.12 9.26
CA GLU A 35 -5.73 -18.61 10.60
C GLU A 35 -4.28 -19.14 10.64
N ALA A 36 -3.85 -19.88 9.63
CA ALA A 36 -2.49 -20.42 9.52
C ALA A 36 -1.47 -19.27 9.41
N ARG A 37 -1.75 -18.24 8.61
CA ARG A 37 -0.89 -17.07 8.50
C ARG A 37 -0.84 -16.26 9.78
N ASN A 38 -1.97 -16.06 10.44
CA ASN A 38 -2.03 -15.40 11.74
C ASN A 38 -1.15 -16.10 12.78
N LEU A 39 -1.16 -17.42 12.77
CA LEU A 39 -0.31 -18.22 13.66
C LEU A 39 1.17 -18.04 13.32
N ALA A 40 1.53 -18.09 12.04
CA ALA A 40 2.90 -17.87 11.57
C ALA A 40 3.39 -16.46 11.90
N ALA A 41 2.57 -15.43 11.68
CA ALA A 41 2.87 -14.05 12.03
C ALA A 41 3.13 -13.86 13.53
N ARG A 42 2.27 -14.45 14.38
CA ARG A 42 2.46 -14.42 15.84
C ARG A 42 3.76 -15.12 16.27
N LYS A 43 4.11 -16.22 15.63
CA LYS A 43 5.39 -16.92 15.86
C LYS A 43 6.57 -16.02 15.53
N CYS A 44 6.47 -15.21 14.49
CA CYS A 44 7.54 -14.29 14.07
C CYS A 44 7.56 -12.97 14.84
N ALA A 45 6.61 -12.67 15.70
CA ALA A 45 6.52 -11.39 16.41
C ALA A 45 7.82 -10.96 17.14
N PRO A 46 8.58 -11.84 17.82
CA PRO A 46 9.87 -11.48 18.42
C PRO A 46 10.92 -11.06 17.37
N ALA A 47 10.99 -11.77 16.24
CA ALA A 47 11.91 -11.47 15.15
C ALA A 47 11.54 -10.14 14.46
N VAL A 48 10.26 -9.88 14.25
CA VAL A 48 9.75 -8.60 13.73
C VAL A 48 10.18 -7.45 14.63
N ARG A 49 10.01 -7.56 15.95
CA ARG A 49 10.43 -6.52 16.92
C ARG A 49 11.95 -6.28 16.87
N ALA A 50 12.74 -7.35 16.80
CA ALA A 50 14.21 -7.24 16.69
C ALA A 50 14.60 -6.53 15.39
N PHE A 51 13.98 -6.88 14.29
CA PHE A 51 14.18 -6.27 12.98
C PHE A 51 13.80 -4.77 12.96
N GLU A 52 12.67 -4.41 13.52
CA GLU A 52 12.25 -3.01 13.63
C GLU A 52 13.19 -2.19 14.53
N ASN A 53 13.64 -2.75 15.64
CA ASN A 53 14.63 -2.11 16.50
C ASN A 53 15.97 -1.89 15.78
N GLN A 54 16.45 -2.87 15.02
CA GLN A 54 17.66 -2.73 14.24
C GLN A 54 17.55 -1.60 13.20
N ARG A 55 16.41 -1.48 12.49
CA ARG A 55 16.14 -0.40 11.53
C ARG A 55 16.20 0.97 12.20
N ARG A 56 15.65 1.11 13.42
CA ARG A 56 15.72 2.36 14.20
C ARG A 56 17.17 2.75 14.52
N HIS A 57 17.98 1.79 14.97
CA HIS A 57 19.37 2.07 15.30
C HIS A 57 20.17 2.53 14.08
N ILE A 58 20.07 1.83 12.96
CA ILE A 58 20.77 2.19 11.72
C ILE A 58 20.39 3.63 11.30
N ARG A 59 19.12 4.01 11.40
CA ARG A 59 18.70 5.37 11.04
C ARG A 59 19.18 6.43 12.00
N ARG A 60 19.25 6.15 13.30
CA ARG A 60 19.85 7.08 14.26
C ARG A 60 21.31 7.37 13.92
N ASP A 61 22.06 6.32 13.63
CA ASP A 61 23.47 6.45 13.27
C ASP A 61 23.66 7.24 11.97
N LEU A 62 22.86 6.97 10.95
CA LEU A 62 22.88 7.72 9.68
C LEU A 62 22.46 9.18 9.85
N LYS A 63 21.50 9.46 10.73
CA LYS A 63 21.05 10.82 11.03
C LYS A 63 22.14 11.63 11.76
N HIS A 64 22.84 11.03 12.70
CA HIS A 64 24.00 11.65 13.35
C HIS A 64 25.11 11.93 12.36
N PHE A 65 25.43 10.98 11.48
CA PHE A 65 26.44 11.16 10.44
C PHE A 65 26.10 12.28 9.43
N SER A 66 24.83 12.38 9.02
CA SER A 66 24.40 13.44 8.09
C SER A 66 24.31 14.83 8.74
N LEU A 67 24.10 14.92 10.05
CA LEU A 67 24.11 16.15 10.83
C LEU A 67 25.52 16.71 10.98
N ASP A 68 26.53 15.86 11.19
CA ASP A 68 27.94 16.24 11.26
C ASP A 68 28.44 16.87 9.95
N LEU A 69 27.92 16.40 8.81
CA LEU A 69 28.32 16.91 7.48
C LEU A 69 27.63 18.23 7.07
N ARG A 70 26.54 18.61 7.71
CA ARG A 70 25.74 19.79 7.30
C ARG A 70 25.71 20.94 8.32
N GLY A 71 26.33 20.80 9.48
CA GLY A 71 26.43 21.89 10.48
C GLY A 71 25.11 22.47 10.99
N GLY A 72 23.99 21.75 10.83
CA GLY A 72 22.65 22.19 11.20
C GLY A 72 22.14 21.49 12.46
N HIS A 73 21.90 22.24 13.53
CA HIS A 73 21.18 21.78 14.70
C HIS A 73 19.71 21.54 14.34
N PHE A 74 19.37 20.35 13.93
CA PHE A 74 17.98 19.87 14.03
C PHE A 74 17.79 19.37 15.45
N GLY A 75 16.96 20.08 16.22
CA GLY A 75 16.61 19.67 17.57
C GLY A 75 16.16 18.21 17.60
N ALA A 76 16.68 17.47 18.56
CA ALA A 76 16.24 16.10 18.87
C ALA A 76 14.75 16.14 19.26
N GLN A 77 13.85 16.14 18.27
CA GLN A 77 12.46 15.84 18.52
C GLN A 77 12.38 14.34 18.76
N GLN A 78 11.84 14.00 19.91
CA GLN A 78 11.59 12.65 20.37
C GLN A 78 11.09 11.80 19.20
N GLU A 79 11.91 10.85 18.76
CA GLU A 79 11.43 9.74 17.96
C GLU A 79 10.39 9.03 18.80
N LYS A 80 9.12 9.25 18.46
CA LYS A 80 8.03 8.46 19.03
C LYS A 80 8.36 7.01 18.72
N GLU A 81 8.21 6.13 19.69
CA GLU A 81 8.36 4.70 19.49
C GLU A 81 7.56 4.26 18.27
N ILE A 82 8.18 3.54 17.35
CA ILE A 82 7.45 2.85 16.28
C ILE A 82 6.45 1.95 16.97
N LYS A 83 5.18 2.32 16.94
CA LYS A 83 4.12 1.64 17.68
C LYS A 83 3.65 0.37 16.98
N ASN A 84 4.12 0.15 15.76
CA ASN A 84 3.67 -0.94 14.93
C ASN A 84 4.22 -2.26 15.44
N LYS A 85 3.47 -2.89 16.34
CA LYS A 85 3.91 -4.08 17.08
C LYS A 85 3.77 -5.38 16.29
N THR A 86 3.05 -5.36 15.18
CA THR A 86 2.88 -6.56 14.34
C THR A 86 2.36 -6.11 12.99
N CYS A 87 3.24 -5.72 12.10
CA CYS A 87 2.89 -5.41 10.73
C CYS A 87 3.00 -6.67 9.90
N VAL A 88 1.94 -7.41 9.84
CA VAL A 88 1.74 -8.39 8.80
C VAL A 88 0.50 -7.91 8.07
N MET A 89 0.67 -7.38 6.89
CA MET A 89 -0.47 -7.05 6.05
C MET A 89 -1.18 -8.35 5.72
N THR A 90 -2.51 -8.33 5.79
CA THR A 90 -3.33 -9.50 5.51
C THR A 90 -3.04 -10.06 4.13
N PRO A 91 -3.29 -11.36 3.95
CA PRO A 91 -3.24 -11.95 2.64
C PRO A 91 -4.18 -11.19 1.71
N GLU A 92 -3.62 -10.75 0.61
CA GLU A 92 -4.28 -10.17 -0.53
C GLU A 92 -5.60 -9.46 -0.28
N VAL A 93 -5.46 -8.19 -0.29
CA VAL A 93 -6.55 -7.33 -0.69
C VAL A 93 -6.46 -7.09 -2.20
N THR A 94 -7.40 -6.37 -2.72
CA THR A 94 -7.47 -6.07 -4.16
C THR A 94 -6.27 -5.27 -4.65
N GLU A 95 -5.74 -5.61 -5.84
CA GLU A 95 -4.80 -4.74 -6.57
C GLU A 95 -5.45 -3.41 -6.98
N GLY A 96 -6.78 -3.35 -6.89
CA GLY A 96 -7.55 -2.20 -7.33
C GLY A 96 -7.62 -2.06 -8.86
N PRO A 97 -8.42 -1.10 -9.36
CA PRO A 97 -8.64 -0.94 -10.79
C PRO A 97 -7.49 -0.23 -11.52
N TYR A 98 -6.54 0.35 -10.79
CA TYR A 98 -5.49 1.23 -11.33
C TYR A 98 -4.09 0.61 -11.34
N PHE A 99 -3.99 -0.70 -11.12
CA PHE A 99 -2.72 -1.39 -11.26
C PHE A 99 -2.34 -1.54 -12.74
N VAL A 100 -1.04 -1.39 -13.03
CA VAL A 100 -0.46 -1.55 -14.37
C VAL A 100 0.73 -2.48 -14.23
N LYS A 101 0.81 -3.51 -15.08
CA LYS A 101 1.96 -4.41 -15.14
C LYS A 101 3.15 -3.73 -15.81
N ASN A 102 4.33 -4.30 -15.60
CA ASN A 102 5.59 -3.85 -16.18
C ASN A 102 5.98 -2.42 -15.77
N GLU A 103 5.82 -2.12 -14.51
CA GLU A 103 6.21 -0.84 -13.92
C GLU A 103 7.73 -0.61 -13.98
N LEU A 104 8.13 0.65 -13.85
CA LEU A 104 9.54 1.03 -13.85
C LEU A 104 10.27 0.53 -12.58
N VAL A 105 11.45 -0.04 -12.79
CA VAL A 105 12.36 -0.40 -11.69
C VAL A 105 13.10 0.85 -11.25
N ARG A 106 12.54 1.54 -10.23
CA ARG A 106 13.05 2.80 -9.70
C ARG A 106 12.68 2.99 -8.23
N GLN A 107 13.54 3.63 -7.49
CA GLN A 107 13.36 3.94 -6.07
C GLN A 107 12.61 5.26 -5.86
N ASN A 108 12.82 6.23 -6.73
CA ASN A 108 12.12 7.50 -6.72
C ASN A 108 11.00 7.48 -7.77
N VAL A 109 9.76 7.43 -7.28
CA VAL A 109 8.57 7.40 -8.13
C VAL A 109 7.88 8.75 -8.25
N ARG A 110 8.45 9.79 -7.61
CA ARG A 110 7.82 11.11 -7.51
C ARG A 110 7.67 11.80 -8.86
N GLU A 111 8.66 11.69 -9.73
CA GLU A 111 8.76 12.50 -10.94
C GLU A 111 8.60 14.00 -10.63
N ASN A 112 7.73 14.70 -11.35
CA ASN A 112 7.43 16.11 -11.16
C ASN A 112 6.18 16.38 -10.30
N GLN A 113 5.67 15.34 -9.59
CA GLN A 113 4.46 15.49 -8.78
C GLN A 113 4.70 16.40 -7.57
N ARG A 114 3.77 17.33 -7.39
CA ARG A 114 3.76 18.24 -6.23
C ARG A 114 3.01 17.58 -5.07
N GLY A 115 3.49 17.83 -3.86
CA GLY A 115 2.89 17.29 -2.64
C GLY A 115 3.87 17.32 -1.48
N VAL A 116 3.45 16.87 -0.33
CA VAL A 116 4.29 16.66 0.85
C VAL A 116 5.28 15.54 0.56
N PRO A 117 6.61 15.78 0.61
CA PRO A 117 7.58 14.71 0.37
C PRO A 117 7.37 13.55 1.33
N LEU A 118 7.35 12.33 0.81
CA LEU A 118 7.22 11.11 1.61
C LEU A 118 8.37 10.15 1.32
N THR A 119 9.07 9.74 2.38
CA THR A 119 9.95 8.58 2.35
C THR A 119 9.20 7.41 2.99
N LEU A 120 8.90 6.39 2.22
CA LEU A 120 8.27 5.18 2.69
C LEU A 120 9.33 4.10 2.88
N ASP A 121 9.61 3.75 4.14
CA ASP A 121 10.59 2.75 4.55
C ASP A 121 9.86 1.43 4.81
N ILE A 122 10.02 0.47 3.90
CA ILE A 122 9.34 -0.82 3.93
C ILE A 122 10.31 -1.92 4.30
N GLY A 123 10.04 -2.63 5.40
CA GLY A 123 10.71 -3.86 5.74
C GLY A 123 9.91 -5.06 5.27
N VAL A 124 10.56 -6.07 4.71
CA VAL A 124 9.92 -7.31 4.29
C VAL A 124 10.49 -8.49 5.08
N ILE A 125 9.62 -9.26 5.69
CA ILE A 125 9.96 -10.47 6.47
C ILE A 125 9.20 -11.66 5.90
N ASP A 126 9.92 -12.76 5.71
CA ASP A 126 9.30 -14.05 5.43
C ASP A 126 8.73 -14.66 6.73
N ILE A 127 7.42 -14.85 6.80
CA ILE A 127 6.73 -15.40 7.97
C ILE A 127 6.95 -16.91 8.15
N THR A 128 7.49 -17.60 7.17
CA THR A 128 7.81 -19.03 7.28
C THR A 128 9.11 -19.25 8.03
N SER A 129 10.11 -18.41 7.76
CA SER A 129 11.45 -18.46 8.36
C SER A 129 11.66 -17.44 9.47
N CYS A 130 10.80 -16.43 9.61
CA CYS A 130 10.93 -15.25 10.47
C CYS A 130 12.20 -14.43 10.18
N LYS A 131 12.70 -14.44 8.96
CA LYS A 131 13.91 -13.72 8.55
C LYS A 131 13.57 -12.57 7.59
N PRO A 132 14.37 -11.48 7.62
CA PRO A 132 14.30 -10.48 6.56
C PRO A 132 14.43 -11.11 5.18
N LEU A 133 13.68 -10.59 4.20
CA LEU A 133 13.68 -11.11 2.83
C LEU A 133 14.46 -10.17 1.91
N PRO A 134 15.73 -10.44 1.61
CA PRO A 134 16.54 -9.63 0.70
C PRO A 134 16.12 -9.87 -0.75
N ASN A 135 16.38 -8.87 -1.60
CA ASN A 135 16.08 -8.91 -3.04
C ASN A 135 14.60 -9.19 -3.37
N ALA A 136 13.70 -8.91 -2.44
CA ALA A 136 12.27 -8.88 -2.74
C ALA A 136 11.94 -7.56 -3.44
N PHE A 137 11.35 -7.61 -4.62
CA PHE A 137 10.90 -6.44 -5.33
C PHE A 137 9.62 -5.92 -4.69
N VAL A 138 9.67 -4.70 -4.18
CA VAL A 138 8.53 -4.03 -3.58
C VAL A 138 8.06 -2.94 -4.52
N GLU A 139 6.87 -3.09 -5.01
CA GLU A 139 6.20 -2.19 -5.93
C GLU A 139 5.18 -1.35 -5.18
N ILE A 140 5.07 -0.07 -5.52
CA ILE A 140 4.07 0.84 -4.98
C ILE A 140 3.36 1.59 -6.11
N TRP A 141 2.07 1.88 -5.91
CA TRP A 141 1.31 2.79 -6.75
C TRP A 141 0.23 3.48 -5.93
N HIS A 142 0.00 4.76 -6.20
CA HIS A 142 -0.97 5.54 -5.47
C HIS A 142 -1.42 6.81 -6.21
N ALA A 143 -2.49 7.41 -5.74
CA ALA A 143 -2.99 8.67 -6.25
C ALA A 143 -2.03 9.83 -5.96
N ASN A 144 -1.99 10.82 -6.84
CA ASN A 144 -1.30 12.08 -6.57
C ASN A 144 -2.03 12.92 -5.52
N ALA A 145 -1.47 14.07 -5.17
CA ALA A 145 -2.03 14.96 -4.14
C ALA A 145 -3.47 15.43 -4.41
N THR A 146 -3.94 15.35 -5.64
CA THR A 146 -5.30 15.71 -6.03
C THR A 146 -6.21 14.53 -6.34
N GLY A 147 -5.77 13.31 -6.02
CA GLY A 147 -6.61 12.11 -6.07
C GLY A 147 -6.63 11.39 -7.42
N PHE A 148 -5.60 11.59 -8.28
CA PHE A 148 -5.54 10.98 -9.60
C PHE A 148 -4.39 9.98 -9.73
N TYR A 149 -4.64 8.83 -10.35
CA TYR A 149 -3.62 7.86 -10.70
C TYR A 149 -3.05 8.13 -12.08
N SER A 150 -1.73 8.00 -12.25
CA SER A 150 -1.10 7.95 -13.57
C SER A 150 -1.64 6.76 -14.36
N GLY A 151 -1.75 6.92 -15.67
CA GLY A 151 -2.41 5.94 -16.53
C GLY A 151 -3.95 6.06 -16.56
N PHE A 152 -4.55 6.82 -15.60
CA PHE A 152 -6.01 6.89 -15.43
C PHE A 152 -6.49 8.31 -15.09
N THR A 153 -5.78 9.34 -15.57
CA THR A 153 -6.10 10.72 -15.19
C THR A 153 -7.43 11.23 -15.78
N ALA A 154 -7.88 10.67 -16.90
CA ALA A 154 -9.17 11.06 -17.49
C ALA A 154 -10.37 10.52 -16.71
N GLU A 155 -10.24 9.43 -15.98
CA GLU A 155 -11.35 8.82 -15.25
C GLU A 155 -11.76 9.60 -14.00
N SER A 156 -10.81 10.31 -13.43
CA SER A 156 -11.05 11.12 -12.26
C SER A 156 -11.72 12.47 -12.57
N THR A 157 -11.86 12.87 -13.85
CA THR A 157 -12.59 14.05 -14.26
C THR A 157 -14.08 13.79 -14.53
N GLY A 158 -14.48 12.52 -14.47
CA GLY A 158 -15.81 12.07 -14.84
C GLY A 158 -16.82 12.24 -13.75
N GLY A 159 -17.53 13.28 -13.77
CA GLY A 159 -18.93 13.29 -13.59
C GLY A 159 -19.55 12.90 -12.25
N SER A 160 -20.23 13.87 -11.76
CA SER A 160 -21.51 13.74 -11.07
C SER A 160 -21.96 12.31 -10.76
N GLY A 161 -21.77 11.90 -9.52
CA GLY A 161 -22.66 10.93 -8.90
C GLY A 161 -22.25 9.47 -9.07
N ASN A 162 -21.02 9.10 -8.73
CA ASN A 162 -20.77 7.68 -8.52
C ASN A 162 -20.04 7.40 -7.21
N THR A 163 -20.75 6.72 -6.37
CA THR A 163 -20.26 6.00 -5.20
C THR A 163 -19.12 5.07 -5.62
N GLY A 164 -17.87 5.41 -5.36
CA GLY A 164 -16.69 4.54 -5.27
C GLY A 164 -16.50 3.35 -6.21
N ALA A 165 -17.39 3.15 -7.17
CA ALA A 165 -17.27 2.13 -8.20
C ALA A 165 -16.75 2.77 -9.51
N PRO A 166 -15.83 2.14 -10.24
CA PRO A 166 -15.44 2.61 -11.55
C PRO A 166 -16.66 2.75 -12.47
N PRO A 167 -16.70 3.76 -13.37
CA PRO A 167 -17.84 3.97 -14.24
C PRO A 167 -18.07 2.74 -15.12
N SER A 168 -19.18 2.09 -14.92
CA SER A 168 -19.63 1.02 -15.82
C SER A 168 -20.23 1.67 -17.06
N ASN A 169 -19.44 1.91 -18.07
CA ASN A 169 -19.94 2.28 -19.39
C ASN A 169 -20.06 1.01 -20.24
N SER A 170 -21.05 0.21 -19.96
CA SER A 170 -21.49 -0.84 -20.88
C SER A 170 -23.00 -0.85 -20.98
N THR A 171 -23.51 -0.25 -22.03
CA THR A 171 -24.80 -0.61 -22.63
C THR A 171 -24.65 -2.04 -23.19
N GLY A 172 -24.72 -3.02 -22.34
CA GLY A 172 -24.60 -4.42 -22.73
C GLY A 172 -24.99 -5.32 -21.57
N SER A 173 -26.14 -5.95 -21.71
CA SER A 173 -26.71 -6.95 -20.81
C SER A 173 -25.68 -8.05 -20.52
N GLY A 174 -25.10 -8.07 -19.31
CA GLY A 174 -24.19 -9.11 -18.89
C GLY A 174 -23.41 -8.65 -17.65
N GLY A 175 -23.87 -9.03 -16.45
CA GLY A 175 -23.24 -8.69 -15.18
C GLY A 175 -21.84 -9.28 -15.05
N GLY A 176 -20.86 -8.51 -15.43
CA GLY A 176 -19.44 -8.77 -15.18
C GLY A 176 -18.84 -7.54 -14.48
N ASN A 177 -18.47 -7.70 -13.22
CA ASN A 177 -17.74 -6.69 -12.48
C ASN A 177 -16.32 -6.59 -13.07
N SER A 178 -16.12 -5.65 -14.00
CA SER A 178 -14.80 -5.42 -14.58
C SER A 178 -13.96 -4.69 -13.55
N THR A 179 -13.05 -5.41 -12.91
CA THR A 179 -11.95 -4.85 -12.09
C THR A 179 -10.87 -4.19 -12.99
N ASN A 180 -11.06 -4.19 -14.29
CA ASN A 180 -10.15 -3.67 -15.29
C ASN A 180 -10.69 -2.35 -15.86
N THR A 181 -10.22 -1.26 -15.28
CA THR A 181 -10.35 0.05 -15.89
C THR A 181 -9.28 0.18 -16.98
N ALA A 182 -9.67 0.54 -18.19
CA ALA A 182 -8.70 0.75 -19.28
C ALA A 182 -7.86 2.00 -19.00
N MET A 183 -6.57 1.95 -19.29
CA MET A 183 -5.71 3.14 -19.20
C MET A 183 -6.20 4.25 -20.13
N SER A 184 -6.19 5.49 -19.65
CA SER A 184 -6.58 6.69 -20.38
C SER A 184 -5.38 7.51 -20.88
N ASP A 185 -4.20 7.23 -20.35
CA ASP A 185 -2.95 7.91 -20.66
C ASP A 185 -1.75 7.01 -20.38
N GLU A 186 -0.55 7.45 -20.79
CA GLU A 186 0.71 6.72 -20.62
C GLU A 186 1.59 7.31 -19.51
N LEU A 187 1.02 8.08 -18.59
CA LEU A 187 1.75 8.66 -17.46
C LEU A 187 2.13 7.57 -16.45
N SER A 188 3.29 7.74 -15.82
CA SER A 188 3.89 6.75 -14.92
C SER A 188 4.18 7.28 -13.51
N PHE A 189 3.84 8.53 -13.21
CA PHE A 189 4.14 9.14 -11.92
C PHE A 189 3.55 8.33 -10.74
N LEU A 190 4.26 8.31 -9.62
CA LEU A 190 3.86 7.72 -8.34
C LEU A 190 3.57 6.21 -8.43
N ARG A 191 4.23 5.53 -9.38
CA ARG A 191 4.25 4.07 -9.51
C ARG A 191 5.63 3.55 -9.88
N GLY A 192 5.94 2.34 -9.45
CA GLY A 192 7.21 1.65 -9.67
C GLY A 192 7.69 0.93 -8.43
N GLY A 193 8.82 0.26 -8.53
CA GLY A 193 9.32 -0.55 -7.44
C GLY A 193 10.85 -0.64 -7.38
N TRP A 194 11.34 -1.14 -6.25
CA TRP A 194 12.74 -1.34 -5.98
C TRP A 194 12.98 -2.57 -5.09
N PRO A 195 14.08 -3.31 -5.27
CA PRO A 195 14.36 -4.47 -4.43
C PRO A 195 14.79 -4.09 -3.02
N THR A 196 14.42 -4.92 -2.06
CA THR A 196 14.95 -4.84 -0.71
C THR A 196 16.46 -5.10 -0.68
N ASN A 197 17.15 -4.40 0.21
CA ASN A 197 18.58 -4.58 0.44
C ASN A 197 18.88 -5.92 1.20
N LYS A 198 20.16 -6.15 1.52
CA LYS A 198 20.59 -7.35 2.27
C LYS A 198 19.92 -7.53 3.64
N ASN A 199 19.36 -6.47 4.19
CA ASN A 199 18.65 -6.47 5.47
C ASN A 199 17.12 -6.57 5.29
N GLY A 200 16.62 -6.84 4.08
CA GLY A 200 15.17 -6.93 3.81
C GLY A 200 14.44 -5.59 3.84
N VAL A 201 15.12 -4.48 3.58
CA VAL A 201 14.53 -3.12 3.66
C VAL A 201 14.67 -2.42 2.32
N VAL A 202 13.63 -1.70 1.94
CA VAL A 202 13.62 -0.76 0.81
C VAL A 202 13.06 0.59 1.25
N GLU A 203 13.65 1.66 0.75
CA GLU A 203 13.15 3.03 0.91
C GLU A 203 12.63 3.52 -0.44
N MET A 204 11.37 3.95 -0.48
CA MET A 204 10.78 4.55 -1.66
C MET A 204 10.59 6.05 -1.46
N SER A 205 11.02 6.85 -2.43
CA SER A 205 10.80 8.30 -2.46
C SER A 205 9.56 8.62 -3.29
N THR A 206 8.58 9.28 -2.66
CA THR A 206 7.33 9.66 -3.28
C THR A 206 6.77 10.96 -2.70
N VAL A 207 5.51 11.26 -2.93
CA VAL A 207 4.73 12.27 -2.21
C VAL A 207 3.65 11.59 -1.38
N TYR A 208 3.21 12.24 -0.33
CA TYR A 208 2.06 11.76 0.45
C TYR A 208 0.83 11.66 -0.46
N PRO A 209 0.11 10.53 -0.49
CA PRO A 209 -1.03 10.36 -1.37
C PRO A 209 -2.17 11.29 -1.00
N GLY A 210 -2.91 11.76 -2.00
CA GLY A 210 -4.22 12.35 -1.81
C GLY A 210 -5.29 11.27 -1.68
N PHE A 211 -6.47 11.66 -1.27
CA PHE A 211 -7.66 10.80 -1.33
C PHE A 211 -8.35 10.92 -2.68
N TYR A 212 -9.16 9.95 -3.01
CA TYR A 212 -10.15 10.03 -4.07
C TYR A 212 -11.53 9.59 -3.55
N THR A 213 -12.58 10.01 -4.24
CA THR A 213 -13.95 9.76 -3.80
C THR A 213 -14.21 8.26 -3.57
N GLY A 214 -14.68 7.91 -2.39
CA GLY A 214 -15.04 6.54 -2.00
C GLY A 214 -13.95 5.72 -1.33
N ARG A 215 -12.73 6.26 -1.16
CA ARG A 215 -11.64 5.59 -0.45
C ARG A 215 -10.90 6.55 0.50
N THR A 216 -10.43 6.04 1.62
CA THR A 216 -9.45 6.74 2.41
C THR A 216 -8.07 6.74 1.74
N THR A 217 -7.17 7.60 2.21
CA THR A 217 -5.80 7.73 1.69
C THR A 217 -4.99 6.48 1.90
N HIS A 218 -4.42 5.94 0.82
CA HIS A 218 -3.62 4.73 0.86
C HIS A 218 -2.56 4.69 -0.24
N ILE A 219 -1.58 3.83 -0.05
CA ILE A 219 -0.59 3.42 -1.05
C ILE A 219 -0.73 1.93 -1.26
N HIS A 220 -0.96 1.49 -2.48
CA HIS A 220 -0.91 0.08 -2.82
C HIS A 220 0.52 -0.45 -2.80
N THR A 221 0.68 -1.71 -2.42
CA THR A 221 1.97 -2.41 -2.43
C THR A 221 1.83 -3.80 -3.01
N ALA A 222 2.86 -4.25 -3.72
CA ALA A 222 3.03 -5.65 -4.09
C ALA A 222 4.45 -6.11 -3.78
N VAL A 223 4.60 -7.38 -3.41
CA VAL A 223 5.91 -7.97 -3.12
C VAL A 223 6.13 -9.19 -4.00
N GLN A 224 7.24 -9.19 -4.74
CA GLN A 224 7.61 -10.26 -5.64
C GLN A 224 9.04 -10.76 -5.35
N THR A 225 9.28 -12.04 -5.60
CA THR A 225 10.61 -12.65 -5.60
C THR A 225 10.89 -13.30 -6.96
N ASN A 226 12.15 -13.63 -7.23
CA ASN A 226 12.57 -14.17 -8.54
C ASN A 226 12.16 -13.26 -9.71
N TRP A 227 12.10 -11.99 -9.47
CA TRP A 227 11.74 -10.97 -10.43
C TRP A 227 12.86 -10.71 -11.44
N THR A 228 12.50 -10.26 -12.63
CA THR A 228 13.43 -9.93 -13.71
C THR A 228 13.22 -8.48 -14.15
N LYS A 229 14.33 -7.79 -14.42
CA LYS A 229 14.32 -6.46 -15.02
C LYS A 229 14.50 -6.57 -16.52
N ALA A 230 13.54 -6.04 -17.27
CA ALA A 230 13.62 -5.94 -18.72
C ALA A 230 14.66 -4.89 -19.18
N ALA A 231 15.10 -4.99 -20.43
CA ALA A 231 16.09 -4.08 -21.01
C ALA A 231 15.61 -2.61 -21.08
N ASN A 232 14.32 -2.38 -21.16
CA ASN A 232 13.69 -1.06 -21.15
C ASN A 232 13.58 -0.44 -19.74
N GLY A 233 14.03 -1.14 -18.70
CA GLY A 233 14.04 -0.65 -17.33
C GLY A 233 12.81 -0.98 -16.49
N THR A 234 11.86 -1.71 -17.05
CA THR A 234 10.66 -2.18 -16.33
C THR A 234 10.89 -3.50 -15.61
N ILE A 235 9.98 -3.85 -14.69
CA ILE A 235 9.90 -5.23 -14.19
C ILE A 235 9.11 -6.09 -15.18
N GLU A 236 9.52 -7.34 -15.36
CA GLU A 236 8.70 -8.35 -16.05
C GLU A 236 7.71 -8.95 -15.04
N SER A 237 6.56 -8.30 -14.86
CA SER A 237 5.60 -8.59 -13.78
C SER A 237 5.04 -10.02 -13.79
N THR A 238 5.18 -10.74 -14.90
CA THR A 238 4.70 -12.14 -15.03
C THR A 238 5.79 -13.18 -14.79
N GLU A 239 7.05 -12.76 -14.66
CA GLU A 239 8.20 -13.67 -14.50
C GLU A 239 8.48 -14.04 -13.04
N GLY A 240 8.12 -13.17 -12.11
CA GLY A 240 8.38 -13.38 -10.68
C GLY A 240 7.35 -14.22 -9.96
N ASN A 241 7.59 -14.42 -8.69
CA ASN A 241 6.62 -14.99 -7.77
C ASN A 241 5.97 -13.88 -6.97
N LEU A 242 4.72 -13.56 -7.24
CA LEU A 242 3.94 -12.62 -6.45
C LEU A 242 3.59 -13.25 -5.10
N LEU A 243 4.11 -12.66 -4.02
CA LEU A 243 3.93 -13.16 -2.66
C LEU A 243 2.86 -12.40 -1.88
N HIS A 244 2.58 -11.15 -2.26
CA HIS A 244 1.67 -10.29 -1.51
C HIS A 244 1.18 -9.12 -2.34
N ILE A 245 -0.09 -8.75 -2.14
CA ILE A 245 -0.70 -7.49 -2.57
C ILE A 245 -1.41 -6.90 -1.36
N GLY A 246 -1.14 -5.64 -1.04
CA GLY A 246 -1.76 -4.96 0.09
C GLY A 246 -1.79 -3.45 -0.07
N GLN A 247 -2.24 -2.77 0.95
CA GLN A 247 -2.31 -1.31 1.00
C GLN A 247 -1.72 -0.79 2.31
N VAL A 248 -1.08 0.36 2.26
CA VAL A 248 -0.53 1.09 3.41
C VAL A 248 -1.39 2.30 3.67
N PHE A 249 -1.81 2.47 4.90
CA PHE A 249 -2.67 3.57 5.35
C PHE A 249 -1.94 4.48 6.34
N PHE A 250 -2.55 5.62 6.63
CA PHE A 250 -1.99 6.64 7.50
C PHE A 250 -3.02 7.08 8.54
N ASP A 251 -2.53 7.55 9.72
CA ASP A 251 -3.41 8.08 10.76
C ASP A 251 -4.26 9.24 10.23
N GLU A 252 -5.55 9.27 10.58
CA GLU A 252 -6.50 10.31 10.15
C GLU A 252 -6.01 11.71 10.50
N SER A 253 -5.43 11.88 11.69
CA SER A 253 -4.90 13.18 12.12
C SER A 253 -3.74 13.70 11.27
N LEU A 254 -2.98 12.82 10.61
CA LEU A 254 -1.95 13.19 9.65
C LEU A 254 -2.58 13.49 8.29
N ASN A 255 -3.55 12.69 7.87
CA ASN A 255 -4.34 12.93 6.66
C ASN A 255 -4.95 14.34 6.67
N ASP A 256 -5.64 14.71 7.75
CA ASP A 256 -6.27 16.03 7.92
C ASP A 256 -5.27 17.18 7.76
N LYS A 257 -4.09 17.05 8.38
CA LYS A 257 -3.03 18.06 8.27
C LYS A 257 -2.52 18.21 6.84
N VAL A 258 -2.32 17.09 6.15
CA VAL A 258 -1.82 17.08 4.77
C VAL A 258 -2.88 17.66 3.84
N PHE A 259 -4.14 17.26 3.97
CA PHE A 259 -5.23 17.72 3.11
C PHE A 259 -5.53 19.21 3.26
N ALA A 260 -5.23 19.78 4.41
CA ALA A 260 -5.31 21.23 4.63
C ALA A 260 -4.19 22.03 3.92
N SER A 261 -3.23 21.38 3.27
CA SER A 261 -2.08 22.01 2.62
C SER A 261 -2.20 22.02 1.08
N ILE A 262 -1.43 22.92 0.43
CA ILE A 262 -1.29 22.94 -1.03
C ILE A 262 -0.31 21.82 -1.44
N PRO A 263 -0.62 21.00 -2.50
CA PRO A 263 -1.73 21.20 -3.44
C PRO A 263 -3.02 20.43 -3.10
N TYR A 264 -3.10 19.70 -1.99
CA TYR A 264 -4.22 18.81 -1.63
C TYR A 264 -5.57 19.52 -1.57
N VAL A 265 -5.61 20.75 -1.04
CA VAL A 265 -6.86 21.57 -0.99
C VAL A 265 -7.43 21.89 -2.36
N ASN A 266 -6.66 21.72 -3.44
CA ASN A 266 -7.09 22.02 -4.80
C ASN A 266 -7.74 20.81 -5.50
N THR A 267 -7.93 19.70 -4.76
CA THR A 267 -8.59 18.52 -5.33
C THR A 267 -10.05 18.80 -5.70
N THR A 268 -10.50 18.17 -6.76
CA THR A 268 -11.92 18.11 -7.14
C THR A 268 -12.61 16.86 -6.60
N GLN A 269 -11.87 15.98 -5.94
CA GLN A 269 -12.39 14.78 -5.30
C GLN A 269 -13.16 15.13 -4.03
N SER A 270 -14.17 14.33 -3.71
CA SER A 270 -14.94 14.49 -2.47
C SER A 270 -14.38 13.55 -1.39
N HIS A 271 -14.00 14.12 -0.23
CA HIS A 271 -13.55 13.33 0.92
C HIS A 271 -14.78 12.74 1.65
N THR A 272 -15.25 11.62 1.16
CA THR A 272 -16.47 10.94 1.64
C THR A 272 -16.18 9.71 2.48
N THR A 273 -14.94 9.24 2.51
CA THR A 273 -14.55 8.00 3.20
C THR A 273 -13.36 8.26 4.09
N TYR A 274 -13.55 8.07 5.38
CA TYR A 274 -12.53 8.15 6.41
C TYR A 274 -11.98 6.75 6.74
N ASN A 275 -10.90 6.69 7.50
CA ASN A 275 -10.30 5.40 7.90
C ASN A 275 -11.31 4.45 8.57
N ALA A 276 -12.23 4.98 9.36
CA ALA A 276 -13.25 4.18 10.05
C ALA A 276 -14.27 3.53 9.09
N ASP A 277 -14.44 4.10 7.90
CA ASP A 277 -15.49 3.73 6.94
C ASP A 277 -14.93 2.93 5.76
N ASP A 278 -13.59 2.82 5.62
CA ASP A 278 -12.95 2.14 4.50
C ASP A 278 -12.95 0.62 4.70
N SER A 279 -13.67 -0.09 3.84
CA SER A 279 -13.85 -1.53 3.94
C SER A 279 -12.56 -2.32 3.69
N ILE A 280 -11.65 -1.81 2.85
CA ILE A 280 -10.38 -2.47 2.56
C ILE A 280 -9.44 -2.34 3.77
N LEU A 281 -9.37 -1.16 4.39
CA LEU A 281 -8.62 -0.98 5.63
C LEU A 281 -9.18 -1.87 6.74
N ALA A 282 -10.50 -1.98 6.88
CA ALA A 282 -11.13 -2.87 7.85
C ALA A 282 -10.76 -4.34 7.60
N GLU A 283 -10.71 -4.77 6.32
CA GLU A 283 -10.27 -6.11 5.93
C GLU A 283 -8.80 -6.35 6.29
N GLU A 284 -7.90 -5.40 5.97
CA GLU A 284 -6.47 -5.51 6.26
C GLU A 284 -6.15 -5.51 7.76
N ASN A 285 -6.94 -4.85 8.56
CA ASN A 285 -6.78 -4.85 10.03
C ASN A 285 -7.44 -6.05 10.73
N THR A 286 -8.03 -6.97 9.99
CA THR A 286 -8.69 -8.15 10.56
C THR A 286 -7.66 -9.12 11.14
N GLY A 287 -7.97 -9.74 12.28
CA GLY A 287 -7.13 -10.79 12.87
C GLY A 287 -5.91 -10.29 13.63
N GLY A 288 -5.83 -8.99 13.92
CA GLY A 288 -4.75 -8.39 14.71
C GLY A 288 -3.59 -7.86 13.85
N TYR A 289 -3.82 -7.71 12.57
CA TYR A 289 -2.93 -7.00 11.65
C TYR A 289 -3.07 -5.49 11.77
N ASN A 290 -2.11 -4.75 11.27
CA ASN A 290 -2.11 -3.31 11.28
C ASN A 290 -1.52 -2.76 9.97
N ALA A 291 -2.37 -2.26 9.10
CA ALA A 291 -2.01 -1.68 7.82
C ALA A 291 -1.57 -0.20 7.92
N PHE A 292 -1.60 0.40 9.11
CA PHE A 292 -1.13 1.76 9.30
C PHE A 292 0.39 1.83 9.35
N ALA A 293 0.97 2.67 8.49
CA ALA A 293 2.36 3.05 8.63
C ALA A 293 2.56 3.91 9.88
N ASP A 294 3.68 3.70 10.58
CA ASP A 294 4.13 4.60 11.63
C ASP A 294 4.80 5.81 10.98
N ALA A 295 4.03 6.89 10.83
CA ALA A 295 4.42 8.06 10.07
C ALA A 295 4.67 9.27 10.98
N TYR A 296 5.70 10.06 10.67
CA TYR A 296 6.00 11.30 11.37
C TYR A 296 6.58 12.37 10.45
N GLN A 297 6.29 13.61 10.79
CA GLN A 297 6.83 14.78 10.12
C GLN A 297 8.31 14.98 10.48
N VAL A 298 9.17 15.20 9.48
CA VAL A 298 10.62 15.32 9.67
C VAL A 298 11.04 16.63 10.33
N GLY A 299 10.40 17.72 9.97
CA GLY A 299 10.72 19.06 10.42
C GLY A 299 9.51 19.81 10.98
N LYS A 300 9.60 21.15 11.03
CA LYS A 300 8.52 22.00 11.55
C LYS A 300 7.36 22.15 10.58
N ASN A 301 7.63 22.10 9.28
CA ASN A 301 6.64 22.25 8.22
C ASN A 301 6.39 20.92 7.53
N LEU A 302 5.19 20.72 7.02
CA LEU A 302 4.86 19.51 6.21
C LEU A 302 5.77 19.37 4.98
N GLN A 303 6.20 20.48 4.39
CA GLN A 303 7.10 20.49 3.25
C GLN A 303 8.53 20.02 3.57
N ASP A 304 8.89 19.94 4.85
CA ASP A 304 10.13 19.29 5.29
C ASP A 304 10.07 17.75 5.09
N GLY A 305 8.88 17.23 4.87
CA GLY A 305 8.61 15.84 4.53
C GLY A 305 8.04 15.00 5.68
N VAL A 306 7.59 13.83 5.31
CA VAL A 306 7.11 12.76 6.19
C VAL A 306 7.97 11.52 5.95
N ILE A 307 8.30 10.82 7.01
CA ILE A 307 8.87 9.47 6.93
C ILE A 307 7.83 8.52 7.51
N ALA A 308 7.55 7.46 6.78
CA ALA A 308 6.60 6.43 7.19
C ALA A 308 7.28 5.05 7.17
N TYR A 309 7.09 4.28 8.23
CA TYR A 309 7.64 2.94 8.38
C TYR A 309 6.53 1.90 8.36
N ILE A 310 6.76 0.83 7.62
CA ILE A 310 5.91 -0.34 7.69
C ILE A 310 6.75 -1.61 7.56
N THR A 311 6.30 -2.70 8.15
CA THR A 311 6.89 -4.02 7.97
C THR A 311 5.85 -4.94 7.35
N ILE A 312 6.14 -5.53 6.21
CA ILE A 312 5.28 -6.46 5.48
C ILE A 312 5.76 -7.88 5.75
N GLY A 313 4.88 -8.72 6.28
CA GLY A 313 5.13 -10.15 6.41
C GLY A 313 4.57 -10.89 5.21
N VAL A 314 5.41 -11.65 4.52
CA VAL A 314 5.02 -12.43 3.36
C VAL A 314 5.27 -13.91 3.58
N ASP A 315 4.44 -14.75 2.98
CA ASP A 315 4.71 -16.18 2.87
C ASP A 315 5.54 -16.41 1.60
N SER A 316 6.82 -16.75 1.76
CA SER A 316 7.73 -17.00 0.63
C SER A 316 7.31 -18.17 -0.26
N THR A 317 6.38 -19.01 0.20
CA THR A 317 5.81 -20.13 -0.57
C THR A 317 4.54 -19.74 -1.32
N ALA A 318 3.95 -18.59 -1.03
CA ALA A 318 2.73 -18.10 -1.69
C ALA A 318 2.98 -17.86 -3.18
N ARG A 319 1.91 -18.02 -3.97
CA ARG A 319 1.93 -17.79 -5.41
C ARG A 319 0.59 -17.19 -5.80
N TYR A 320 0.63 -15.90 -6.07
CA TYR A 320 -0.51 -15.13 -6.51
C TYR A 320 -0.31 -14.64 -7.94
N SER A 321 -1.31 -14.00 -8.50
CA SER A 321 -1.24 -13.41 -9.83
C SER A 321 -2.04 -12.12 -9.88
N PHE A 322 -1.53 -11.16 -10.65
CA PHE A 322 -2.28 -9.95 -10.96
C PHE A 322 -3.40 -10.26 -11.95
N SER A 323 -4.56 -9.66 -11.73
CA SER A 323 -5.74 -9.83 -12.57
C SER A 323 -5.84 -8.79 -13.69
N THR A 324 -5.19 -7.63 -13.53
CA THR A 324 -5.22 -6.57 -14.54
C THR A 324 -4.72 -7.01 -15.91
N THR A 325 -5.32 -6.46 -16.95
CA THR A 325 -4.84 -6.56 -18.34
C THR A 325 -4.05 -5.34 -18.80
N ASN A 326 -3.91 -4.33 -17.95
CA ASN A 326 -3.15 -3.12 -18.26
C ASN A 326 -1.65 -3.40 -18.18
N TYR A 327 -0.92 -2.89 -19.14
CA TYR A 327 0.55 -2.96 -19.23
C TYR A 327 1.10 -1.57 -19.51
N TRP A 328 2.19 -1.22 -18.86
CA TRP A 328 2.94 -0.06 -19.25
C TRP A 328 3.90 -0.43 -20.40
N THR A 329 3.82 0.31 -21.48
CA THR A 329 4.70 0.18 -22.66
C THR A 329 5.42 1.51 -22.82
N PRO A 330 6.73 1.59 -22.46
CA PRO A 330 7.51 2.81 -22.57
C PRO A 330 7.73 3.24 -24.02
#